data_43034653ec1be5bf5fa07db8f42e21cb
#
_entry.id   43034653ec1be5bf5fa07db8f42e21cb
#
_cell.length_a   1.000
_cell.length_b   1.000
_cell.length_c   1.000
_cell.angle_alpha   90.00
_cell.angle_beta   90.00
_cell.angle_gamma   90.00
#
_symmetry.space_group_name_H-M   'P 1'
#
loop_
_entity.id
_entity.type
_entity.pdbx_description
1 polymer ?
#
loop_
_entity_poly.entity_id
_entity_poly.type
_entity_poly.pdbx_seq_one_letter_code
_entity_poly.pdbx_strand_id
1 'polypeptide(L)'
;MRKNAGDRCPSADGLGNIVKRIIGIVLAGVCVLGTIAFFIVRSAEDEATADMLARAGRFAIPSDWKLADEIVRSERFLCMSTNPCPSLSRQWNAGKELNTSDVTAVVSGVGFEMKADTPCQRPSNATGNIAICRFSGTDGDYTYMLNVASPGLNESQIVTMIVRPVD
;
A
#
# COMPACT_ATOMS: atom_id res chain seq x y z
N MET A 1 -76.04 -48.36 -5.02
CA MET A 1 -75.22 -47.50 -4.14
C MET A 1 -73.82 -47.44 -4.72
N ARG A 2 -73.44 -46.31 -5.40
CA ARG A 2 -72.08 -46.11 -5.94
C ARG A 2 -71.38 -45.13 -5.00
N LYS A 3 -70.30 -45.60 -4.37
CA LYS A 3 -69.37 -44.75 -3.61
C LYS A 3 -68.40 -44.06 -4.57
N ASN A 4 -68.48 -42.74 -4.72
CA ASN A 4 -67.50 -41.94 -5.40
C ASN A 4 -66.22 -41.84 -4.52
N ALA A 5 -65.15 -42.49 -4.95
CA ALA A 5 -63.81 -42.25 -4.42
C ALA A 5 -63.30 -40.92 -5.04
N GLY A 6 -63.29 -39.88 -4.24
CA GLY A 6 -62.74 -38.63 -4.65
C GLY A 6 -61.20 -38.69 -4.61
N ASP A 7 -60.60 -38.80 -5.78
CA ASP A 7 -59.14 -38.61 -5.96
C ASP A 7 -58.78 -37.16 -5.64
N ARG A 8 -58.17 -36.92 -4.46
CA ARG A 8 -57.55 -35.69 -4.14
C ARG A 8 -56.16 -35.67 -4.82
N CYS A 9 -56.05 -34.98 -5.95
CA CYS A 9 -54.75 -34.61 -6.50
C CYS A 9 -53.99 -33.83 -5.44
N PRO A 10 -52.75 -34.21 -5.14
CA PRO A 10 -51.89 -33.40 -4.26
C PRO A 10 -51.66 -32.02 -4.89
N SER A 11 -52.01 -30.97 -4.15
CA SER A 11 -51.88 -29.57 -4.57
C SER A 11 -50.43 -29.27 -4.92
N ALA A 12 -50.18 -28.89 -6.17
CA ALA A 12 -48.84 -28.50 -6.70
C ALA A 12 -48.29 -27.23 -6.04
N ASP A 13 -49.10 -26.52 -5.27
CA ASP A 13 -48.72 -25.23 -4.62
C ASP A 13 -47.72 -25.40 -3.49
N GLY A 14 -47.65 -26.56 -2.84
CA GLY A 14 -46.71 -26.80 -1.73
C GLY A 14 -45.25 -26.89 -2.17
N LEU A 15 -44.99 -27.46 -3.33
CA LEU A 15 -43.61 -27.68 -3.84
C LEU A 15 -42.94 -26.35 -4.24
N GLY A 16 -43.71 -25.44 -4.85
CA GLY A 16 -43.20 -24.09 -5.23
C GLY A 16 -42.76 -23.25 -4.04
N ASN A 17 -43.45 -23.34 -2.91
CA ASN A 17 -43.11 -22.59 -1.71
C ASN A 17 -41.86 -23.14 -1.00
N ILE A 18 -41.66 -24.47 -1.02
CA ILE A 18 -40.44 -25.08 -0.44
C ILE A 18 -39.22 -24.69 -1.25
N VAL A 19 -39.30 -24.78 -2.59
CA VAL A 19 -38.21 -24.39 -3.49
C VAL A 19 -37.83 -22.91 -3.30
N LYS A 20 -38.79 -22.00 -3.21
CA LYS A 20 -38.52 -20.56 -2.95
C LYS A 20 -37.86 -20.34 -1.60
N ARG A 21 -38.25 -21.06 -0.55
CA ARG A 21 -37.60 -20.97 0.78
C ARG A 21 -36.17 -21.48 0.76
N ILE A 22 -35.90 -22.60 0.08
CA ILE A 22 -34.54 -23.15 -0.06
C ILE A 22 -33.65 -22.16 -0.81
N ILE A 23 -34.11 -21.61 -1.94
CA ILE A 23 -33.39 -20.62 -2.71
C ILE A 23 -33.10 -19.38 -1.84
N GLY A 24 -34.09 -18.91 -1.07
CA GLY A 24 -33.89 -17.76 -0.15
C GLY A 24 -32.82 -18.02 0.92
N ILE A 25 -32.81 -19.21 1.51
CA ILE A 25 -31.81 -19.60 2.52
C ILE A 25 -30.42 -19.70 1.90
N VAL A 26 -30.30 -20.31 0.71
CA VAL A 26 -29.01 -20.42 0.00
C VAL A 26 -28.46 -19.04 -0.36
N LEU A 27 -29.31 -18.17 -0.92
CA LEU A 27 -28.87 -16.78 -1.24
C LEU A 27 -28.46 -16.02 0.00
N ALA A 28 -29.21 -16.11 1.11
CA ALA A 28 -28.81 -15.48 2.37
C ALA A 28 -27.48 -16.03 2.88
N GLY A 29 -27.25 -17.34 2.82
CA GLY A 29 -25.99 -17.97 3.18
C GLY A 29 -24.81 -17.48 2.34
N VAL A 30 -24.97 -17.39 1.02
CA VAL A 30 -23.95 -16.87 0.10
C VAL A 30 -23.64 -15.39 0.41
N CYS A 31 -24.67 -14.57 0.67
CA CYS A 31 -24.47 -13.18 1.03
C CYS A 31 -23.67 -13.03 2.34
N VAL A 32 -24.02 -13.82 3.36
CA VAL A 32 -23.30 -13.80 4.65
C VAL A 32 -21.83 -14.21 4.48
N LEU A 33 -21.58 -15.33 3.79
CA LEU A 33 -20.22 -15.80 3.53
C LEU A 33 -19.41 -14.79 2.70
N GLY A 34 -20.02 -14.21 1.67
CA GLY A 34 -19.40 -13.16 0.85
C GLY A 34 -19.04 -11.92 1.67
N THR A 35 -19.93 -11.51 2.58
CA THR A 35 -19.67 -10.38 3.48
C THR A 35 -18.50 -10.68 4.43
N ILE A 36 -18.47 -11.86 5.04
CA ILE A 36 -17.38 -12.26 5.94
C ILE A 36 -16.06 -12.30 5.17
N ALA A 37 -16.02 -12.93 4.00
CA ALA A 37 -14.82 -13.00 3.17
C ALA A 37 -14.33 -11.59 2.78
N PHE A 38 -15.25 -10.70 2.41
CA PHE A 38 -14.92 -9.30 2.10
C PHE A 38 -14.25 -8.58 3.28
N PHE A 39 -14.78 -8.72 4.50
CA PHE A 39 -14.20 -8.09 5.67
C PHE A 39 -12.83 -8.67 6.04
N ILE A 40 -12.63 -9.98 5.89
CA ILE A 40 -11.34 -10.62 6.13
C ILE A 40 -10.28 -10.10 5.16
N VAL A 41 -10.59 -10.06 3.87
CA VAL A 41 -9.67 -9.53 2.84
C VAL A 41 -9.36 -8.07 3.12
N ARG A 42 -10.37 -7.26 3.42
CA ARG A 42 -10.20 -5.84 3.71
C ARG A 42 -9.32 -5.59 4.93
N SER A 43 -9.49 -6.38 6.00
CA SER A 43 -8.65 -6.28 7.19
C SER A 43 -7.18 -6.61 6.90
N ALA A 44 -6.92 -7.64 6.09
CA ALA A 44 -5.56 -8.00 5.69
C ALA A 44 -4.90 -6.92 4.80
N GLU A 45 -5.67 -6.30 3.88
CA GLU A 45 -5.19 -5.18 3.06
C GLU A 45 -4.80 -3.97 3.93
N ASP A 46 -5.63 -3.64 4.91
CA ASP A 46 -5.39 -2.50 5.81
C ASP A 46 -4.18 -2.78 6.73
N GLU A 47 -3.99 -4.03 7.19
CA GLU A 47 -2.85 -4.45 8.00
C GLU A 47 -1.54 -4.35 7.21
N ALA A 48 -1.49 -4.85 5.97
CA ALA A 48 -0.31 -4.76 5.10
C ALA A 48 0.09 -3.29 4.84
N THR A 49 -0.90 -2.43 4.61
CA THR A 49 -0.66 -0.99 4.42
C THR A 49 -0.11 -0.36 5.70
N ALA A 50 -0.68 -0.69 6.86
CA ALA A 50 -0.25 -0.16 8.15
C ALA A 50 1.18 -0.63 8.51
N ASP A 51 1.53 -1.89 8.21
CA ASP A 51 2.89 -2.41 8.42
C ASP A 51 3.92 -1.67 7.55
N MET A 52 3.63 -1.47 6.27
CA MET A 52 4.48 -0.67 5.38
C MET A 52 4.71 0.76 5.93
N LEU A 53 3.64 1.43 6.39
CA LEU A 53 3.73 2.78 6.95
C LEU A 53 4.53 2.81 8.26
N ALA A 54 4.36 1.80 9.13
CA ALA A 54 5.11 1.67 10.38
C ALA A 54 6.61 1.48 10.12
N ARG A 55 6.97 0.66 9.12
CA ARG A 55 8.36 0.46 8.72
C ARG A 55 8.97 1.73 8.11
N ALA A 56 8.22 2.44 7.26
CA ALA A 56 8.63 3.74 6.73
C ALA A 56 8.81 4.80 7.84
N GLY A 57 8.08 4.68 8.94
CA GLY A 57 8.22 5.54 10.11
C GLY A 57 9.52 5.36 10.91
N ARG A 58 10.34 4.33 10.62
CA ARG A 58 11.64 4.10 11.28
C ARG A 58 12.74 5.03 10.78
N PHE A 59 12.54 5.67 9.64
CA PHE A 59 13.49 6.64 9.13
C PHE A 59 13.52 7.88 10.04
N ALA A 60 14.69 8.26 10.49
CA ALA A 60 14.90 9.40 11.41
C ALA A 60 14.83 10.73 10.64
N ILE A 61 13.66 11.07 10.11
CA ILE A 61 13.46 12.31 9.35
C ILE A 61 13.64 13.51 10.30
N PRO A 62 14.56 14.43 9.99
CA PRO A 62 14.77 15.63 10.80
C PRO A 62 13.50 16.50 10.86
N SER A 63 13.21 17.06 12.03
CA SER A 63 12.01 17.86 12.27
C SER A 63 11.99 19.21 11.52
N ASP A 64 13.14 19.66 11.05
CA ASP A 64 13.31 20.86 10.24
C ASP A 64 12.99 20.64 8.75
N TRP A 65 12.89 19.38 8.31
CA TRP A 65 12.45 19.06 6.96
C TRP A 65 10.94 19.24 6.82
N LYS A 66 10.54 19.92 5.75
CA LYS A 66 9.12 20.18 5.48
C LYS A 66 8.57 19.13 4.53
N LEU A 67 7.57 18.37 4.96
CA LEU A 67 6.84 17.46 4.08
C LEU A 67 6.18 18.28 2.96
N ALA A 68 6.54 17.98 1.73
CA ALA A 68 6.04 18.64 0.53
C ALA A 68 4.92 17.83 -0.14
N ASP A 69 5.05 16.49 -0.15
CA ASP A 69 4.06 15.60 -0.76
C ASP A 69 4.08 14.22 -0.09
N GLU A 70 2.93 13.57 -0.07
CA GLU A 70 2.78 12.18 0.38
C GLU A 70 1.75 11.45 -0.47
N ILE A 71 2.15 10.34 -1.07
CA ILE A 71 1.28 9.45 -1.82
C ILE A 71 1.35 8.07 -1.19
N VAL A 72 0.24 7.62 -0.59
CA VAL A 72 0.08 6.26 -0.06
C VAL A 72 -0.86 5.50 -0.99
N ARG A 73 -0.39 4.37 -1.51
CA ARG A 73 -1.22 3.40 -2.22
C ARG A 73 -1.41 2.21 -1.31
N SER A 74 -2.64 2.02 -0.88
CA SER A 74 -3.01 0.90 -0.01
C SER A 74 -2.92 -0.42 -0.76
N GLU A 75 -2.65 -1.50 -0.01
CA GLU A 75 -2.79 -2.87 -0.53
C GLU A 75 -4.20 -3.08 -1.07
N ARG A 76 -4.30 -3.79 -2.18
CA ARG A 76 -5.56 -4.17 -2.82
C ARG A 76 -5.42 -5.55 -3.44
N PHE A 77 -6.39 -6.41 -3.26
CA PHE A 77 -6.44 -7.74 -3.88
C PHE A 77 -6.30 -7.67 -5.41
N LEU A 78 -6.82 -6.62 -6.02
CA LEU A 78 -6.63 -6.31 -7.44
C LEU A 78 -5.93 -4.95 -7.56
N CYS A 79 -4.60 -4.97 -7.55
CA CYS A 79 -3.80 -3.78 -7.84
C CYS A 79 -3.60 -3.65 -9.36
N MET A 80 -4.46 -2.87 -10.02
CA MET A 80 -4.45 -2.64 -11.47
C MET A 80 -3.56 -1.45 -11.89
N SER A 81 -2.60 -1.07 -11.04
CA SER A 81 -1.70 0.06 -11.30
C SER A 81 -0.36 -0.41 -11.87
N THR A 82 0.28 0.44 -12.65
CA THR A 82 1.68 0.26 -13.09
C THR A 82 2.68 0.32 -11.93
N ASN A 83 2.27 0.85 -10.78
CA ASN A 83 3.04 0.83 -9.54
C ASN A 83 2.50 -0.24 -8.61
N PRO A 84 3.38 -0.97 -7.90
CA PRO A 84 2.96 -2.03 -6.98
C PRO A 84 2.13 -1.48 -5.81
N CYS A 85 1.31 -2.32 -5.22
CA CYS A 85 0.59 -2.08 -3.98
C CYS A 85 1.07 -3.11 -2.93
N PRO A 86 1.23 -2.70 -1.66
CA PRO A 86 1.16 -1.33 -1.19
C PRO A 86 2.39 -0.54 -1.64
N SER A 87 2.30 0.78 -1.72
CA SER A 87 3.47 1.62 -1.97
C SER A 87 3.33 2.99 -1.32
N LEU A 88 4.47 3.54 -0.94
CA LEU A 88 4.57 4.86 -0.33
C LEU A 88 5.56 5.70 -1.11
N SER A 89 5.21 6.95 -1.35
CA SER A 89 6.14 7.99 -1.79
C SER A 89 5.95 9.20 -0.89
N ARG A 90 7.02 9.63 -0.22
CA ARG A 90 7.06 10.85 0.58
C ARG A 90 8.15 11.76 0.08
N GLN A 91 7.85 13.04 -0.01
CA GLN A 91 8.79 14.05 -0.46
C GLN A 91 8.93 15.15 0.58
N TRP A 92 10.18 15.51 0.89
CA TRP A 92 10.49 16.60 1.81
C TRP A 92 11.39 17.64 1.14
N ASN A 93 11.20 18.88 1.55
CA ASN A 93 12.15 19.94 1.33
C ASN A 93 13.06 20.02 2.57
N ALA A 94 14.36 19.80 2.38
CA ALA A 94 15.34 19.79 3.48
C ALA A 94 15.67 21.17 4.02
N GLY A 95 15.30 22.25 3.33
CA GLY A 95 15.60 23.63 3.73
C GLY A 95 17.07 24.05 3.60
N LYS A 96 17.94 23.12 3.20
CA LYS A 96 19.39 23.29 3.09
C LYS A 96 20.00 22.34 2.06
N GLU A 97 21.26 22.52 1.75
CA GLU A 97 22.07 21.50 1.10
C GLU A 97 22.41 20.39 2.10
N LEU A 98 22.31 19.14 1.65
CA LEU A 98 22.61 17.95 2.42
C LEU A 98 23.93 17.35 1.96
N ASN A 99 24.70 16.84 2.90
CA ASN A 99 25.87 16.03 2.63
C ASN A 99 25.56 14.53 2.91
N THR A 100 26.48 13.64 2.57
CA THR A 100 26.30 12.20 2.76
C THR A 100 26.04 11.83 4.22
N SER A 101 26.66 12.52 5.20
CA SER A 101 26.46 12.21 6.62
C SER A 101 25.06 12.61 7.10
N ASP A 102 24.48 13.71 6.59
CA ASP A 102 23.10 14.11 6.91
C ASP A 102 22.12 13.01 6.49
N VAL A 103 22.26 12.49 5.26
CA VAL A 103 21.38 11.44 4.74
C VAL A 103 21.63 10.09 5.42
N THR A 104 22.92 9.78 5.72
CA THR A 104 23.26 8.56 6.47
C THR A 104 22.61 8.56 7.85
N ALA A 105 22.54 9.71 8.52
CA ALA A 105 21.86 9.82 9.81
C ALA A 105 20.37 9.46 9.74
N VAL A 106 19.70 9.83 8.64
CA VAL A 106 18.28 9.48 8.40
C VAL A 106 18.08 7.98 8.29
N VAL A 107 19.00 7.26 7.65
CA VAL A 107 18.87 5.82 7.36
C VAL A 107 19.55 4.92 8.40
N SER A 108 20.32 5.47 9.35
CA SER A 108 21.10 4.67 10.30
C SER A 108 20.27 3.85 11.29
N GLY A 109 19.02 4.25 11.56
CA GLY A 109 18.14 3.65 12.57
C GLY A 109 17.12 2.65 12.03
N VAL A 110 17.10 2.37 10.72
CA VAL A 110 16.01 1.61 10.10
C VAL A 110 16.02 0.11 10.38
N GLY A 111 17.14 -0.45 10.89
CA GLY A 111 17.27 -1.86 11.27
C GLY A 111 17.72 -2.79 10.13
N PHE A 112 18.03 -2.27 8.96
CA PHE A 112 18.61 -2.98 7.83
C PHE A 112 19.64 -2.09 7.11
N GLU A 113 20.45 -2.69 6.24
CA GLU A 113 21.51 -1.97 5.54
C GLU A 113 20.94 -1.14 4.38
N MET A 114 21.24 0.17 4.38
CA MET A 114 21.00 1.08 3.28
C MET A 114 22.33 1.47 2.64
N LYS A 115 22.47 1.25 1.34
CA LYS A 115 23.70 1.55 0.58
C LYS A 115 23.51 2.80 -0.27
N ALA A 116 24.47 3.72 -0.14
CA ALA A 116 24.57 4.86 -1.04
C ALA A 116 25.20 4.43 -2.36
N ASP A 117 24.64 4.88 -3.47
CA ASP A 117 25.21 4.67 -4.81
C ASP A 117 26.37 5.62 -5.08
N THR A 118 26.26 6.87 -4.65
CA THR A 118 27.25 7.93 -4.82
C THR A 118 27.24 8.85 -3.60
N PRO A 119 28.35 9.58 -3.33
CA PRO A 119 28.35 10.63 -2.31
C PRO A 119 27.32 11.73 -2.62
N CYS A 120 26.59 12.18 -1.61
CA CYS A 120 25.61 13.25 -1.74
C CYS A 120 26.27 14.61 -1.87
N GLN A 121 26.82 14.89 -3.04
CA GLN A 121 27.47 16.14 -3.34
C GLN A 121 27.09 16.58 -4.77
N ARG A 122 26.61 17.82 -4.88
CA ARG A 122 26.29 18.38 -6.20
C ARG A 122 27.60 18.65 -6.97
N PRO A 123 27.75 18.12 -8.20
CA PRO A 123 28.88 18.49 -9.05
C PRO A 123 28.86 19.97 -9.37
N SER A 124 30.05 20.63 -9.32
CA SER A 124 30.17 22.07 -9.53
C SER A 124 29.77 22.54 -10.94
N ASN A 125 29.83 21.66 -11.91
CA ASN A 125 29.46 21.93 -13.30
C ASN A 125 28.00 21.55 -13.63
N ALA A 126 27.24 21.07 -12.66
CA ALA A 126 25.86 20.66 -12.90
C ALA A 126 24.93 21.87 -12.95
N THR A 127 24.05 21.88 -13.96
CA THR A 127 23.01 22.91 -14.14
C THR A 127 21.62 22.29 -14.01
N GLY A 128 20.67 23.05 -13.46
CA GLY A 128 19.27 22.62 -13.32
C GLY A 128 19.04 21.57 -12.24
N ASN A 129 17.92 20.92 -12.30
CA ASN A 129 17.52 19.87 -11.35
C ASN A 129 18.25 18.58 -11.65
N ILE A 130 18.97 18.03 -10.68
CA ILE A 130 19.71 16.77 -10.81
C ILE A 130 19.48 15.89 -9.56
N ALA A 131 19.44 14.58 -9.77
CA ALA A 131 19.62 13.62 -8.68
C ALA A 131 21.10 13.60 -8.27
N ILE A 132 21.37 13.79 -6.97
CA ILE A 132 22.78 13.86 -6.48
C ILE A 132 23.21 12.58 -5.81
N CYS A 133 22.32 11.88 -5.11
CA CYS A 133 22.60 10.56 -4.57
C CYS A 133 21.32 9.78 -4.33
N ARG A 134 21.49 8.47 -4.19
CA ARG A 134 20.43 7.54 -3.83
C ARG A 134 20.94 6.56 -2.78
N PHE A 135 20.10 6.30 -1.79
CA PHE A 135 20.28 5.19 -0.86
C PHE A 135 19.23 4.13 -1.20
N SER A 136 19.62 2.87 -1.18
CA SER A 136 18.72 1.74 -1.39
C SER A 136 18.99 0.61 -0.43
N GLY A 137 17.94 -0.09 -0.01
CA GLY A 137 18.01 -1.24 0.88
C GLY A 137 16.71 -2.03 0.88
N THR A 138 16.75 -3.20 1.52
CA THR A 138 15.57 -4.05 1.69
C THR A 138 15.57 -4.67 3.08
N ASP A 139 14.39 -4.85 3.66
CA ASP A 139 14.19 -5.57 4.92
C ASP A 139 13.65 -7.00 4.71
N GLY A 140 13.59 -7.45 3.47
CA GLY A 140 13.07 -8.75 3.06
C GLY A 140 11.65 -8.67 2.49
N ASP A 141 10.80 -7.80 2.99
CA ASP A 141 9.42 -7.62 2.53
C ASP A 141 9.28 -6.42 1.59
N TYR A 142 10.04 -5.35 1.87
CA TYR A 142 9.98 -4.10 1.13
C TYR A 142 11.35 -3.64 0.67
N THR A 143 11.36 -3.00 -0.50
CA THR A 143 12.49 -2.24 -1.03
C THR A 143 12.30 -0.77 -0.69
N TYR A 144 13.34 -0.16 -0.17
CA TYR A 144 13.40 1.24 0.22
C TYR A 144 14.36 1.99 -0.67
N MET A 145 13.95 3.14 -1.17
CA MET A 145 14.81 4.05 -1.92
C MET A 145 14.66 5.45 -1.34
N LEU A 146 15.80 6.08 -1.02
CA LEU A 146 15.85 7.48 -0.60
C LEU A 146 16.68 8.23 -1.65
N ASN A 147 16.02 9.07 -2.44
CA ASN A 147 16.65 9.87 -3.49
C ASN A 147 16.79 11.30 -3.00
N VAL A 148 17.97 11.88 -3.22
CA VAL A 148 18.23 13.29 -2.96
C VAL A 148 18.42 14.01 -4.29
N ALA A 149 17.64 15.04 -4.52
CA ALA A 149 17.71 15.88 -5.72
C ALA A 149 18.02 17.32 -5.35
N SER A 150 18.82 17.97 -6.18
CA SER A 150 19.14 19.39 -6.04
C SER A 150 18.54 20.16 -7.21
N PRO A 151 17.57 21.07 -6.96
CA PRO A 151 16.95 21.86 -8.03
C PRO A 151 17.92 22.85 -8.68
N GLY A 152 18.82 23.44 -7.90
CA GLY A 152 19.78 24.41 -8.35
C GLY A 152 20.95 24.61 -7.36
N LEU A 153 21.89 25.48 -7.70
CA LEU A 153 22.95 25.91 -6.79
C LEU A 153 22.35 26.76 -5.67
N ASN A 154 22.73 26.47 -4.43
CA ASN A 154 22.25 27.15 -3.22
C ASN A 154 20.74 27.06 -3.00
N GLU A 155 20.07 26.10 -3.67
CA GLU A 155 18.66 25.80 -3.43
C GLU A 155 18.50 24.64 -2.47
N SER A 156 17.38 24.65 -1.73
CA SER A 156 17.03 23.57 -0.81
C SER A 156 16.89 22.26 -1.56
N GLN A 157 17.53 21.23 -1.06
CA GLN A 157 17.44 19.90 -1.66
C GLN A 157 16.11 19.23 -1.33
N ILE A 158 15.69 18.41 -2.27
CA ILE A 158 14.46 17.62 -2.18
C ILE A 158 14.84 16.18 -1.91
N VAL A 159 14.26 15.62 -0.86
CA VAL A 159 14.44 14.21 -0.49
C VAL A 159 13.16 13.47 -0.77
N THR A 160 13.24 12.39 -1.54
CA THR A 160 12.09 11.54 -1.87
C THR A 160 12.35 10.12 -1.37
N MET A 161 11.52 9.65 -0.46
CA MET A 161 11.49 8.25 -0.01
C MET A 161 10.43 7.48 -0.79
N ILE A 162 10.80 6.31 -1.29
CA ILE A 162 9.90 5.39 -1.97
C ILE A 162 10.02 4.04 -1.29
N VAL A 163 8.87 3.46 -0.92
CA VAL A 163 8.77 2.10 -0.35
C VAL A 163 7.87 1.28 -1.25
N ARG A 164 8.31 0.07 -1.58
CA ARG A 164 7.59 -0.88 -2.45
C ARG A 164 7.80 -2.31 -1.96
N PRO A 165 6.88 -3.24 -2.19
CA PRO A 165 7.13 -4.65 -1.97
C PRO A 165 8.35 -5.12 -2.77
N VAL A 166 9.02 -6.13 -2.26
CA VAL A 166 10.05 -6.87 -3.02
C VAL A 166 9.32 -7.71 -4.06
N ASP A 167 9.74 -7.64 -5.33
CA ASP A 167 9.20 -8.43 -6.45
C ASP A 167 9.58 -9.91 -6.33
#